data_dcba2e032a690604b10a17f7c1725605
#
_entry.id   dcba2e032a690604b10a17f7c1725605
#
_cell.length_a   1.000
_cell.length_b   1.000
_cell.length_c   1.000
_cell.angle_alpha   90.00
_cell.angle_beta   90.00
_cell.angle_gamma   90.00
#
_symmetry.space_group_name_H-M   'P 1'
#
loop_
_entity.id
_entity.type
_entity.pdbx_description
1 polymer ?
#
loop_
_entity_poly.entity_id
_entity_poly.type
_entity_poly.pdbx_seq_one_letter_code
_entity_poly.pdbx_strand_id
1 'polypeptide(L)'
;MAKSAIFKPSLFGLRHSNRDFNQKETWGKNRFNSSFPASLCAYLDGKGLKNVYLKLDENLKVQPAELSTKELYGLAPDSDHLFYAFESQFRGGSKMITIDLFAGCGGLSLGFQKAGFTIVAAFDNWIPAIDVYRNNFSHPIFNVDLSRESSQEIFAQYNPEIIVGSPPCQDFSSAGKRDEGLGRANLTLTFAEIVTGVSPQWFVMENVDRIEKSKILTQAKQIFKSHGYGLTEKVINSCYCGVPQTRKRYFLIGKMKEEDDFLIDEINENLSSQPLTVFDYMGKELDIEYYYRHPRSYQRRAIFSIYEPSPTIRGVNRPVPKTYRQHPGDACHLKEKLRPLTTRERSYIQTFPKDFIFPGTKSNLEQMIGNAVPINLARYVGQCILNYELKKENKTTYRQLQLFS
;
A
#
# COMPACT_ATOMS: atom_id res chain seq x y z
N MET A 1 6.65 22.58 -31.47
CA MET A 1 6.61 21.21 -32.06
C MET A 1 7.41 20.30 -31.16
N ALA A 2 6.78 19.35 -30.52
CA ALA A 2 7.45 18.37 -29.68
C ALA A 2 8.34 17.45 -30.55
N LYS A 3 9.62 17.31 -30.22
CA LYS A 3 10.51 16.36 -30.89
C LYS A 3 10.49 15.05 -30.11
N SER A 4 10.13 13.94 -30.76
CA SER A 4 10.27 12.61 -30.16
C SER A 4 11.73 12.13 -30.34
N ALA A 5 12.34 11.71 -29.23
CA ALA A 5 13.67 11.11 -29.26
C ALA A 5 13.56 9.62 -28.92
N ILE A 6 14.24 8.77 -29.65
CA ILE A 6 14.31 7.32 -29.39
C ILE A 6 15.58 7.07 -28.60
N PHE A 7 15.42 6.50 -27.39
CA PHE A 7 16.54 6.13 -26.56
C PHE A 7 16.86 4.64 -26.71
N LYS A 8 18.11 4.36 -27.03
CA LYS A 8 18.65 2.99 -26.96
C LYS A 8 19.43 2.88 -25.65
N PRO A 9 19.14 1.92 -24.77
CA PRO A 9 19.83 1.76 -23.49
C PRO A 9 21.36 1.63 -23.61
N SER A 10 21.84 1.03 -24.72
CA SER A 10 23.26 0.89 -25.04
C SER A 10 24.03 2.20 -25.23
N LEU A 11 23.33 3.35 -25.29
CA LEU A 11 23.94 4.67 -25.45
C LEU A 11 24.34 5.35 -24.15
N PHE A 12 23.87 4.84 -23.02
CA PHE A 12 24.02 5.49 -21.71
C PHE A 12 24.94 4.70 -20.78
N GLY A 13 26.21 4.62 -21.08
CA GLY A 13 27.21 4.23 -20.10
C GLY A 13 27.86 2.86 -20.24
N LEU A 14 27.50 2.04 -21.20
CA LEU A 14 28.21 0.82 -21.51
C LEU A 14 29.12 1.06 -22.73
N ARG A 15 30.45 1.13 -22.49
CA ARG A 15 31.44 1.00 -23.56
C ARG A 15 31.28 -0.41 -24.15
N HIS A 16 30.83 -0.48 -25.37
CA HIS A 16 31.20 -1.40 -26.46
C HIS A 16 30.05 -1.57 -27.44
N SER A 17 30.16 -0.89 -28.52
CA SER A 17 30.11 -1.36 -29.92
C SER A 17 30.01 -0.15 -30.84
N ASN A 18 31.12 0.13 -31.48
CA ASN A 18 31.15 0.94 -32.67
C ASN A 18 30.36 0.22 -33.76
N ARG A 19 29.20 0.75 -34.13
CA ARG A 19 28.68 0.68 -35.52
C ARG A 19 27.54 1.68 -35.69
N ASP A 20 27.81 2.62 -36.60
CA ASP A 20 26.86 3.45 -37.34
C ASP A 20 25.87 4.33 -36.57
N PHE A 21 26.36 5.45 -36.12
CA PHE A 21 25.53 6.62 -35.83
C PHE A 21 25.86 7.76 -36.77
N ASN A 22 24.86 8.16 -37.57
CA ASN A 22 24.93 9.32 -38.40
C ASN A 22 25.16 10.59 -37.57
N GLN A 23 26.21 11.34 -37.89
CA GLN A 23 26.78 12.45 -37.08
C GLN A 23 25.86 13.68 -36.89
N LYS A 24 24.58 13.61 -37.11
CA LYS A 24 23.68 14.78 -36.98
C LYS A 24 22.97 14.94 -35.66
N GLU A 25 23.15 14.05 -34.70
CA GLU A 25 22.49 14.14 -33.40
C GLU A 25 23.47 14.12 -32.21
N THR A 26 24.35 15.09 -32.16
CA THR A 26 25.23 15.36 -31.00
C THR A 26 24.49 15.96 -29.79
N TRP A 27 23.18 16.00 -29.82
CA TRP A 27 22.33 16.62 -28.82
C TRP A 27 22.25 15.85 -27.51
N GLY A 28 22.52 14.56 -27.52
CA GLY A 28 22.25 13.71 -26.38
C GLY A 28 23.35 13.57 -25.35
N LYS A 29 24.60 13.65 -25.78
CA LYS A 29 25.71 13.16 -24.94
C LYS A 29 26.00 13.96 -23.67
N ASN A 30 25.77 15.25 -23.65
CA ASN A 30 26.19 16.08 -22.53
C ASN A 30 25.10 16.55 -21.56
N ARG A 31 23.81 16.42 -21.90
CA ARG A 31 22.71 16.88 -21.04
C ARG A 31 21.96 15.75 -20.31
N PHE A 32 22.07 14.52 -20.75
CA PHE A 32 21.34 13.38 -20.19
C PHE A 32 22.18 12.53 -19.22
N ASN A 33 23.50 12.76 -19.13
CA ASN A 33 24.39 11.99 -18.25
C ASN A 33 24.11 12.15 -16.75
N SER A 34 23.31 13.14 -16.35
CA SER A 34 22.97 13.40 -14.94
C SER A 34 21.54 12.96 -14.56
N SER A 35 20.70 12.56 -15.53
CA SER A 35 19.25 12.44 -15.32
C SER A 35 18.73 10.99 -15.29
N PHE A 36 19.47 10.05 -15.86
CA PHE A 36 19.03 8.64 -15.90
C PHE A 36 19.95 7.76 -15.04
N PRO A 37 19.40 6.99 -14.09
CA PRO A 37 20.18 5.98 -13.39
C PRO A 37 20.71 4.93 -14.37
N ALA A 38 22.00 4.65 -14.34
CA ALA A 38 22.61 3.58 -15.14
C ALA A 38 21.93 2.21 -14.93
N SER A 39 21.35 2.00 -13.76
CA SER A 39 20.56 0.83 -13.38
C SER A 39 19.28 0.65 -14.23
N LEU A 40 18.61 1.74 -14.61
CA LEU A 40 17.40 1.65 -15.44
C LEU A 40 17.73 1.22 -16.87
N CYS A 41 18.82 1.75 -17.44
CA CYS A 41 19.27 1.38 -18.77
C CYS A 41 19.70 -0.08 -18.84
N ALA A 42 20.45 -0.57 -17.86
CA ALA A 42 20.87 -1.96 -17.74
C ALA A 42 19.68 -2.91 -17.57
N TYR A 43 18.66 -2.51 -16.80
CA TYR A 43 17.43 -3.29 -16.61
C TYR A 43 16.62 -3.41 -17.91
N LEU A 44 16.39 -2.31 -18.61
CA LEU A 44 15.64 -2.31 -19.87
C LEU A 44 16.34 -3.14 -20.96
N ASP A 45 17.67 -3.06 -21.02
CA ASP A 45 18.48 -3.86 -21.95
C ASP A 45 18.43 -5.36 -21.58
N GLY A 46 18.53 -5.70 -20.31
CA GLY A 46 18.42 -7.08 -19.79
C GLY A 46 17.06 -7.73 -20.02
N LYS A 47 15.99 -6.96 -20.21
CA LYS A 47 14.64 -7.45 -20.54
C LYS A 47 14.35 -7.46 -22.06
N GLY A 48 15.34 -7.14 -22.89
CA GLY A 48 15.19 -7.12 -24.35
C GLY A 48 14.36 -5.95 -24.91
N LEU A 49 14.03 -4.97 -24.06
CA LEU A 49 13.31 -3.75 -24.43
C LEU A 49 14.29 -2.77 -25.09
N LYS A 50 14.55 -2.98 -26.37
CA LYS A 50 15.56 -2.21 -27.12
C LYS A 50 15.16 -0.77 -27.46
N ASN A 51 13.87 -0.44 -27.45
CA ASN A 51 13.38 0.89 -27.82
C ASN A 51 12.32 1.35 -26.82
N VAL A 52 12.65 2.32 -25.98
CA VAL A 52 11.69 3.02 -25.13
C VAL A 52 11.51 4.42 -25.71
N TYR A 53 10.28 4.77 -26.06
CA TYR A 53 9.95 6.09 -26.61
C TYR A 53 9.67 7.04 -25.44
N LEU A 54 10.41 8.15 -25.41
CA LEU A 54 10.19 9.24 -24.48
C LEU A 54 9.84 10.50 -25.25
N LYS A 55 8.78 11.18 -24.87
CA LYS A 55 8.46 12.52 -25.38
C LYS A 55 9.17 13.57 -24.54
N LEU A 56 9.79 14.54 -25.18
CA LEU A 56 10.29 15.74 -24.53
C LEU A 56 9.22 16.83 -24.72
N ASP A 57 8.80 17.45 -23.63
CA ASP A 57 7.97 18.66 -23.70
C ASP A 57 8.81 19.87 -24.15
N GLU A 58 8.15 21.01 -24.37
CA GLU A 58 8.81 22.25 -24.79
C GLU A 58 9.86 22.79 -23.80
N ASN A 59 9.85 22.28 -22.56
CA ASN A 59 10.85 22.59 -21.53
C ASN A 59 11.94 21.53 -21.40
N LEU A 60 12.06 20.60 -22.37
CA LEU A 60 13.00 19.48 -22.38
C LEU A 60 12.81 18.49 -21.24
N LYS A 61 11.62 18.44 -20.63
CA LYS A 61 11.25 17.40 -19.68
C LYS A 61 10.82 16.14 -20.42
N VAL A 62 11.34 15.00 -19.96
CA VAL A 62 11.03 13.70 -20.51
C VAL A 62 9.65 13.25 -20.06
N GLN A 63 8.74 12.98 -20.99
CA GLN A 63 7.44 12.37 -20.70
C GLN A 63 7.41 10.94 -21.24
N PRO A 64 6.85 9.97 -20.50
CA PRO A 64 6.61 8.64 -21.02
C PRO A 64 5.69 8.76 -22.26
N ALA A 65 6.08 8.21 -23.39
CA ALA A 65 5.19 8.12 -24.53
C ALA A 65 4.14 7.05 -24.25
N GLU A 66 2.92 7.46 -24.05
CA GLU A 66 1.63 6.72 -24.08
C GLU A 66 1.66 5.17 -24.09
N LEU A 67 2.47 4.56 -23.25
CA LEU A 67 2.22 3.18 -22.85
C LEU A 67 1.22 3.26 -21.69
N SER A 68 0.05 2.67 -21.86
CA SER A 68 -0.91 2.58 -20.78
C SER A 68 -0.24 1.92 -19.58
N THR A 69 -0.58 2.33 -18.37
CA THR A 69 -0.15 1.68 -17.12
C THR A 69 -0.33 0.15 -17.17
N LYS A 70 -1.31 -0.33 -17.93
CA LYS A 70 -1.62 -1.74 -18.13
C LYS A 70 -0.56 -2.49 -18.96
N GLU A 71 0.09 -1.85 -19.91
CA GLU A 71 1.17 -2.42 -20.73
C GLU A 71 2.49 -2.48 -19.95
N LEU A 72 2.72 -1.54 -19.07
CA LEU A 72 3.89 -1.52 -18.17
C LEU A 72 3.78 -2.56 -17.05
N TYR A 73 2.59 -2.79 -16.48
CA TYR A 73 2.36 -3.83 -15.46
C TYR A 73 2.46 -5.27 -16.00
N GLY A 74 2.27 -5.48 -17.31
CA GLY A 74 2.41 -6.80 -17.94
C GLY A 74 3.85 -7.25 -18.14
N LEU A 75 4.84 -6.38 -17.93
CA LEU A 75 6.22 -6.64 -18.34
C LEU A 75 7.11 -7.25 -17.24
N ALA A 76 6.86 -7.07 -15.96
CA ALA A 76 7.49 -7.82 -14.86
C ALA A 76 6.90 -7.47 -13.47
N PRO A 77 6.65 -8.44 -12.60
CA PRO A 77 6.22 -8.21 -11.22
C PRO A 77 7.25 -7.45 -10.36
N ASP A 78 8.54 -7.50 -10.71
CA ASP A 78 9.64 -6.86 -9.98
C ASP A 78 10.01 -5.46 -10.52
N SER A 79 9.37 -4.99 -11.59
CA SER A 79 9.64 -3.65 -12.20
C SER A 79 9.11 -2.49 -11.37
N ASP A 80 8.31 -2.78 -10.36
CA ASP A 80 7.68 -1.83 -9.48
C ASP A 80 8.66 -0.81 -8.87
N HIS A 81 9.83 -1.27 -8.40
CA HIS A 81 10.84 -0.39 -7.78
C HIS A 81 11.46 0.63 -8.76
N LEU A 82 11.65 0.23 -10.02
CA LEU A 82 12.24 1.10 -11.03
C LEU A 82 11.26 2.11 -11.59
N PHE A 83 10.00 1.70 -11.76
CA PHE A 83 8.94 2.59 -12.21
C PHE A 83 8.64 3.68 -11.18
N TYR A 84 8.60 3.34 -9.88
CA TYR A 84 8.37 4.32 -8.81
C TYR A 84 9.57 5.24 -8.59
N ALA A 85 10.80 4.74 -8.70
CA ALA A 85 11.99 5.59 -8.68
C ALA A 85 11.98 6.57 -9.85
N PHE A 86 11.55 6.13 -11.01
CA PHE A 86 11.39 6.97 -12.20
C PHE A 86 10.28 8.02 -12.02
N GLU A 87 9.07 7.62 -11.61
CA GLU A 87 7.99 8.58 -11.36
C GLU A 87 8.31 9.56 -10.24
N SER A 88 8.88 9.11 -9.12
CA SER A 88 9.22 9.99 -8.00
C SER A 88 10.34 10.98 -8.30
N GLN A 89 11.24 10.64 -9.23
CA GLN A 89 12.39 11.47 -9.61
C GLN A 89 12.01 12.52 -10.67
N PHE A 90 11.01 12.23 -11.51
CA PHE A 90 10.57 13.12 -12.61
C PHE A 90 9.29 13.90 -12.30
N ARG A 91 8.47 13.44 -11.36
CA ARG A 91 7.38 14.24 -10.81
C ARG A 91 7.94 15.04 -9.65
N GLY A 92 8.35 16.28 -9.87
CA GLY A 92 8.67 17.26 -8.83
C GLY A 92 7.47 17.61 -7.95
N GLY A 93 6.57 16.63 -7.70
CA GLY A 93 5.41 16.75 -6.86
C GLY A 93 5.80 16.73 -5.37
N SER A 94 5.25 17.65 -4.61
CA SER A 94 5.28 17.72 -3.16
C SER A 94 5.03 16.33 -2.57
N LYS A 95 6.01 15.79 -1.86
CA LYS A 95 5.86 14.52 -1.12
C LYS A 95 4.97 14.84 0.09
N MET A 96 3.68 14.47 0.05
CA MET A 96 2.74 14.73 1.14
C MET A 96 3.29 14.27 2.48
N ILE A 97 3.45 15.23 3.41
CA ILE A 97 3.93 14.98 4.77
C ILE A 97 2.88 14.19 5.52
N THR A 98 3.25 13.03 6.02
CA THR A 98 2.33 12.04 6.58
C THR A 98 2.72 11.64 7.99
N ILE A 99 1.75 11.52 8.90
CA ILE A 99 1.91 10.81 10.17
C ILE A 99 0.99 9.59 10.21
N ASP A 100 1.44 8.51 10.88
CA ASP A 100 0.71 7.25 11.02
C ASP A 100 0.31 7.02 12.49
N LEU A 101 -0.99 6.97 12.76
CA LEU A 101 -1.57 6.72 14.06
C LEU A 101 -1.99 5.25 14.17
N PHE A 102 -1.73 4.61 15.31
CA PHE A 102 -1.93 3.17 15.50
C PHE A 102 -1.12 2.35 14.50
N ALA A 103 0.14 2.74 14.31
CA ALA A 103 0.99 2.30 13.21
C ALA A 103 1.34 0.79 13.26
N GLY A 104 1.26 0.14 14.43
CA GLY A 104 1.61 -1.25 14.60
C GLY A 104 3.05 -1.53 14.17
N CYS A 105 3.25 -2.58 13.35
CA CYS A 105 4.57 -2.88 12.76
C CYS A 105 4.84 -2.16 11.42
N GLY A 106 4.02 -1.17 11.03
CA GLY A 106 4.28 -0.29 9.91
C GLY A 106 3.72 -0.73 8.55
N GLY A 107 2.68 -1.58 8.53
CA GLY A 107 2.08 -2.01 7.26
C GLY A 107 1.49 -0.85 6.46
N LEU A 108 0.76 0.06 7.13
CA LEU A 108 0.18 1.25 6.52
C LEU A 108 1.27 2.25 6.12
N SER A 109 2.19 2.57 7.04
CA SER A 109 3.34 3.44 6.79
C SER A 109 4.15 3.01 5.56
N LEU A 110 4.55 1.72 5.48
CA LEU A 110 5.35 1.24 4.36
C LEU A 110 4.59 1.29 3.03
N GLY A 111 3.30 0.99 3.06
CA GLY A 111 2.46 1.08 1.85
C GLY A 111 2.36 2.50 1.32
N PHE A 112 2.09 3.48 2.18
CA PHE A 112 2.06 4.90 1.82
C PHE A 112 3.44 5.40 1.37
N GLN A 113 4.51 5.01 2.07
CA GLN A 113 5.88 5.35 1.65
C GLN A 113 6.19 4.81 0.24
N LYS A 114 5.78 3.57 -0.05
CA LYS A 114 5.92 2.97 -1.39
C LYS A 114 5.01 3.63 -2.45
N ALA A 115 3.93 4.27 -2.07
CA ALA A 115 3.11 5.08 -2.96
C ALA A 115 3.74 6.45 -3.27
N GLY A 116 4.72 6.92 -2.48
CA GLY A 116 5.41 8.20 -2.67
C GLY A 116 5.17 9.24 -1.58
N PHE A 117 4.49 8.89 -0.50
CA PHE A 117 4.29 9.76 0.66
C PHE A 117 5.55 9.83 1.54
N THR A 118 5.72 10.95 2.24
CA THR A 118 6.81 11.11 3.22
C THR A 118 6.27 10.91 4.63
N ILE A 119 6.53 9.73 5.21
CA ILE A 119 6.19 9.47 6.61
C ILE A 119 7.23 10.17 7.49
N VAL A 120 6.80 11.09 8.34
CA VAL A 120 7.69 11.87 9.23
C VAL A 120 7.62 11.41 10.68
N ALA A 121 6.52 10.79 11.10
CA ALA A 121 6.36 10.25 12.44
C ALA A 121 5.28 9.15 12.46
N ALA A 122 5.42 8.21 13.39
CA ALA A 122 4.43 7.18 13.68
C ALA A 122 4.17 7.09 15.18
N PHE A 123 2.97 6.61 15.57
CA PHE A 123 2.53 6.53 16.95
C PHE A 123 1.84 5.20 17.21
N ASP A 124 2.24 4.51 18.27
CA ASP A 124 1.64 3.26 18.74
C ASP A 124 1.95 3.07 20.24
N ASN A 125 1.27 2.15 20.94
CA ASN A 125 1.57 1.85 22.35
C ASN A 125 1.97 0.38 22.57
N TRP A 126 2.00 -0.44 21.54
CA TRP A 126 2.40 -1.83 21.67
C TRP A 126 3.89 -2.03 21.43
N ILE A 127 4.65 -2.11 22.53
CA ILE A 127 6.13 -2.17 22.50
C ILE A 127 6.69 -3.20 21.48
N PRO A 128 6.19 -4.46 21.41
CA PRO A 128 6.72 -5.40 20.43
C PRO A 128 6.56 -4.96 18.96
N ALA A 129 5.49 -4.21 18.63
CA ALA A 129 5.29 -3.66 17.30
C ALA A 129 6.20 -2.46 17.05
N ILE A 130 6.37 -1.58 18.05
CA ILE A 130 7.29 -0.44 18.03
C ILE A 130 8.73 -0.91 17.77
N ASP A 131 9.15 -2.02 18.42
CA ASP A 131 10.49 -2.58 18.22
C ASP A 131 10.69 -3.08 16.78
N VAL A 132 9.68 -3.75 16.20
CA VAL A 132 9.70 -4.12 14.78
C VAL A 132 9.75 -2.88 13.89
N TYR A 133 8.94 -1.88 14.18
CA TYR A 133 8.89 -0.62 13.41
C TYR A 133 10.26 0.07 13.37
N ARG A 134 10.91 0.26 14.51
CA ARG A 134 12.23 0.90 14.64
C ARG A 134 13.33 0.22 13.85
N ASN A 135 13.24 -1.10 13.64
CA ASN A 135 14.22 -1.84 12.86
C ASN A 135 14.06 -1.67 11.34
N ASN A 136 12.95 -1.08 10.88
CA ASN A 136 12.61 -1.05 9.47
C ASN A 136 12.40 0.36 8.90
N PHE A 137 12.28 1.37 9.75
CA PHE A 137 12.01 2.75 9.32
C PHE A 137 13.03 3.73 9.90
N SER A 138 13.38 4.74 9.12
CA SER A 138 14.32 5.80 9.51
C SER A 138 13.67 6.95 10.28
N HIS A 139 12.36 7.18 10.09
CA HIS A 139 11.61 8.18 10.83
C HIS A 139 11.18 7.64 12.21
N PRO A 140 10.94 8.51 13.19
CA PRO A 140 10.64 8.10 14.56
C PRO A 140 9.28 7.44 14.70
N ILE A 141 9.19 6.48 15.62
CA ILE A 141 7.93 5.99 16.20
C ILE A 141 7.92 6.30 17.69
N PHE A 142 6.82 6.87 18.15
CA PHE A 142 6.60 7.27 19.54
C PHE A 142 5.69 6.27 20.26
N ASN A 143 6.07 5.92 21.50
CA ASN A 143 5.24 5.11 22.38
C ASN A 143 4.21 6.01 23.06
N VAL A 144 3.00 6.08 22.50
CA VAL A 144 1.92 6.95 22.97
C VAL A 144 0.61 6.17 23.06
N ASP A 145 -0.03 6.23 24.21
CA ASP A 145 -1.40 5.72 24.38
C ASP A 145 -2.40 6.76 23.85
N LEU A 146 -2.77 6.63 22.60
CA LEU A 146 -3.67 7.54 21.92
C LEU A 146 -5.06 7.63 22.55
N SER A 147 -5.46 6.67 23.40
CA SER A 147 -6.72 6.74 24.16
C SER A 147 -6.71 7.77 25.28
N ARG A 148 -5.52 8.18 25.71
CA ARG A 148 -5.30 9.12 26.83
C ARG A 148 -4.71 10.43 26.39
N GLU A 149 -4.17 10.47 25.16
CA GLU A 149 -3.53 11.66 24.64
C GLU A 149 -4.59 12.66 24.16
N SER A 150 -4.67 13.78 24.85
CA SER A 150 -5.57 14.88 24.50
C SER A 150 -4.85 16.06 23.83
N SER A 151 -3.51 16.08 23.90
CA SER A 151 -2.73 17.16 23.29
C SER A 151 -2.55 16.91 21.81
N GLN A 152 -3.25 17.71 21.01
CA GLN A 152 -3.12 17.67 19.55
C GLN A 152 -1.80 18.26 19.05
N GLU A 153 -1.10 19.00 19.92
CA GLU A 153 0.18 19.68 19.63
C GLU A 153 1.28 18.68 19.25
N ILE A 154 1.27 17.47 19.88
CA ILE A 154 2.26 16.41 19.55
C ILE A 154 2.15 15.91 18.11
N PHE A 155 1.01 16.09 17.45
CA PHE A 155 0.78 15.72 16.07
C PHE A 155 0.92 16.94 15.15
N ALA A 156 0.38 18.10 15.55
CA ALA A 156 0.38 19.33 14.79
C ALA A 156 1.81 19.86 14.52
N GLN A 157 2.77 19.64 15.42
CA GLN A 157 4.17 20.05 15.24
C GLN A 157 4.82 19.50 13.95
N TYR A 158 4.31 18.37 13.42
CA TYR A 158 4.79 17.78 12.16
C TYR A 158 4.18 18.44 10.93
N ASN A 159 3.19 19.32 11.10
CA ASN A 159 2.44 19.95 10.02
C ASN A 159 2.02 18.95 8.92
N PRO A 160 1.34 17.85 9.28
CA PRO A 160 1.00 16.80 8.33
C PRO A 160 -0.04 17.26 7.32
N GLU A 161 0.20 16.97 6.05
CA GLU A 161 -0.78 17.16 4.97
C GLU A 161 -1.80 16.03 4.96
N ILE A 162 -1.40 14.84 5.46
CA ILE A 162 -2.26 13.68 5.61
C ILE A 162 -1.98 12.94 6.92
N ILE A 163 -3.04 12.54 7.59
CA ILE A 163 -2.99 11.62 8.74
C ILE A 163 -3.58 10.29 8.30
N VAL A 164 -2.78 9.21 8.45
CA VAL A 164 -3.26 7.85 8.21
C VAL A 164 -3.34 7.09 9.53
N GLY A 165 -4.19 6.06 9.62
CA GLY A 165 -4.22 5.24 10.82
C GLY A 165 -5.18 4.06 10.75
N SER A 166 -4.90 3.07 11.62
CA SER A 166 -5.70 1.85 11.75
C SER A 166 -6.13 1.67 13.21
N PRO A 167 -7.10 2.47 13.72
CA PRO A 167 -7.54 2.34 15.10
C PRO A 167 -8.08 0.93 15.37
N PRO A 168 -7.64 0.27 16.47
CA PRO A 168 -8.01 -1.11 16.74
C PRO A 168 -9.51 -1.29 16.98
N CYS A 169 -10.08 -2.28 16.28
CA CYS A 169 -11.49 -2.63 16.35
C CYS A 169 -11.68 -3.84 17.30
N GLN A 170 -11.44 -3.66 18.58
CA GLN A 170 -11.50 -4.79 19.53
C GLN A 170 -12.94 -5.28 19.78
N ASP A 171 -13.93 -4.41 19.69
CA ASP A 171 -15.32 -4.74 20.00
C ASP A 171 -16.08 -5.34 18.79
N PHE A 172 -15.58 -5.15 17.58
CA PHE A 172 -16.16 -5.69 16.34
C PHE A 172 -15.44 -6.93 15.80
N SER A 173 -14.28 -7.31 16.38
CA SER A 173 -13.63 -8.55 16.02
C SER A 173 -14.41 -9.73 16.63
N SER A 174 -14.61 -10.80 15.86
CA SER A 174 -15.26 -12.03 16.34
C SER A 174 -14.50 -12.77 17.45
N ALA A 175 -13.43 -12.19 17.99
CA ALA A 175 -12.60 -12.68 19.09
C ALA A 175 -12.73 -11.83 20.38
N GLY A 176 -13.35 -10.65 20.33
CA GLY A 176 -13.62 -9.81 21.49
C GLY A 176 -15.02 -10.06 22.06
N LYS A 177 -15.20 -9.87 23.36
CA LYS A 177 -16.53 -9.77 23.97
C LYS A 177 -17.19 -8.51 23.39
N ARG A 178 -18.44 -8.66 22.90
CA ARG A 178 -19.25 -7.57 22.33
C ARG A 178 -19.76 -6.62 23.42
N ASP A 179 -18.89 -5.88 24.03
CA ASP A 179 -19.26 -4.92 25.06
C ASP A 179 -18.87 -3.52 24.57
N GLU A 180 -19.84 -2.83 23.97
CA GLU A 180 -19.71 -1.46 23.47
C GLU A 180 -19.47 -0.44 24.61
N GLY A 181 -19.59 -0.88 25.88
CA GLY A 181 -19.45 -0.04 27.07
C GLY A 181 -18.03 0.07 27.65
N LEU A 182 -17.07 -0.72 27.17
CA LEU A 182 -15.72 -0.81 27.76
C LEU A 182 -14.72 0.14 27.11
N GLY A 183 -14.96 1.43 27.00
CA GLY A 183 -13.94 2.49 26.80
C GLY A 183 -12.97 2.39 25.61
N ARG A 184 -12.84 1.22 24.97
CA ARG A 184 -11.93 0.93 23.85
C ARG A 184 -12.57 1.11 22.47
N ALA A 185 -13.90 1.16 22.42
CA ALA A 185 -14.64 1.55 21.23
C ALA A 185 -14.35 2.99 20.80
N ASN A 186 -13.86 3.78 21.73
CA ASN A 186 -13.54 5.19 21.53
C ASN A 186 -12.34 5.46 20.62
N LEU A 187 -11.47 4.50 20.30
CA LEU A 187 -10.26 4.78 19.50
C LEU A 187 -10.57 5.23 18.06
N THR A 188 -11.72 4.84 17.52
CA THR A 188 -12.22 5.41 16.25
C THR A 188 -12.64 6.87 16.41
N LEU A 189 -13.27 7.22 17.55
CA LEU A 189 -13.61 8.61 17.85
C LEU A 189 -12.35 9.42 18.18
N THR A 190 -11.43 8.85 18.96
CA THR A 190 -10.13 9.47 19.22
C THR A 190 -9.37 9.79 17.93
N PHE A 191 -9.37 8.87 16.96
CA PHE A 191 -8.79 9.15 15.65
C PHE A 191 -9.47 10.36 14.98
N ALA A 192 -10.82 10.43 15.03
CA ALA A 192 -11.55 11.56 14.45
C ALA A 192 -11.24 12.87 15.18
N GLU A 193 -11.15 12.87 16.50
CA GLU A 193 -10.81 14.03 17.33
C GLU A 193 -9.38 14.52 17.04
N ILE A 194 -8.40 13.63 16.92
CA ILE A 194 -7.03 14.00 16.56
C ILE A 194 -7.00 14.62 15.16
N VAL A 195 -7.61 13.95 14.18
CA VAL A 195 -7.63 14.46 12.79
C VAL A 195 -8.29 15.84 12.72
N THR A 196 -9.44 16.03 13.35
CA THR A 196 -10.15 17.32 13.28
C THR A 196 -9.44 18.42 14.06
N GLY A 197 -8.72 18.08 15.12
CA GLY A 197 -7.93 19.05 15.86
C GLY A 197 -6.65 19.50 15.15
N VAL A 198 -5.99 18.58 14.43
CA VAL A 198 -4.83 18.91 13.58
C VAL A 198 -5.26 19.54 12.27
N SER A 199 -6.43 19.16 11.75
CA SER A 199 -7.03 19.65 10.50
C SER A 199 -6.13 19.49 9.26
N PRO A 200 -5.57 18.28 8.99
CA PRO A 200 -4.79 18.04 7.79
C PRO A 200 -5.68 18.14 6.54
N GLN A 201 -5.05 18.30 5.37
CA GLN A 201 -5.80 18.33 4.11
C GLN A 201 -6.51 17.01 3.82
N TRP A 202 -5.86 15.88 4.19
CA TRP A 202 -6.36 14.53 4.00
C TRP A 202 -6.31 13.71 5.28
N PHE A 203 -7.18 12.70 5.35
CA PHE A 203 -6.98 11.59 6.26
C PHE A 203 -7.38 10.26 5.64
N VAL A 204 -6.80 9.17 6.16
CA VAL A 204 -7.17 7.79 5.80
C VAL A 204 -7.31 6.97 7.08
N MET A 205 -8.49 6.45 7.32
CA MET A 205 -8.78 5.51 8.40
C MET A 205 -9.04 4.12 7.83
N GLU A 206 -8.25 3.14 8.22
CA GLU A 206 -8.46 1.72 7.88
C GLU A 206 -9.10 0.98 9.05
N ASN A 207 -9.97 0.02 8.73
CA ASN A 207 -10.53 -0.88 9.74
C ASN A 207 -11.04 -2.19 9.11
N VAL A 208 -11.53 -3.11 9.95
CA VAL A 208 -12.22 -4.32 9.46
C VAL A 208 -13.55 -3.95 8.80
N ASP A 209 -13.98 -4.76 7.81
CA ASP A 209 -15.21 -4.56 7.04
C ASP A 209 -16.48 -4.39 7.90
N ARG A 210 -16.52 -5.00 9.07
CA ARG A 210 -17.68 -4.96 9.97
C ARG A 210 -17.93 -3.60 10.64
N ILE A 211 -16.93 -2.72 10.69
CA ILE A 211 -17.09 -1.37 11.26
C ILE A 211 -18.16 -0.57 10.54
N GLU A 212 -18.38 -0.84 9.25
CA GLU A 212 -19.38 -0.19 8.40
C GLU A 212 -20.78 -0.09 9.05
N LYS A 213 -21.12 -1.08 9.88
CA LYS A 213 -22.43 -1.16 10.57
C LYS A 213 -22.41 -0.63 12.00
N SER A 214 -21.34 0.00 12.44
CA SER A 214 -21.21 0.45 13.83
C SER A 214 -21.73 1.87 14.04
N LYS A 215 -22.36 2.12 15.18
CA LYS A 215 -22.78 3.47 15.59
C LYS A 215 -21.59 4.42 15.76
N ILE A 216 -20.45 3.88 16.20
CA ILE A 216 -19.22 4.65 16.42
C ILE A 216 -18.68 5.21 15.12
N LEU A 217 -18.71 4.44 14.04
CA LEU A 217 -18.33 4.94 12.71
C LEU A 217 -19.26 6.08 12.27
N THR A 218 -20.57 5.95 12.53
CA THR A 218 -21.53 7.01 12.23
C THR A 218 -21.20 8.30 12.97
N GLN A 219 -20.85 8.22 14.26
CA GLN A 219 -20.42 9.36 15.06
C GLN A 219 -19.11 9.99 14.52
N ALA A 220 -18.10 9.15 14.23
CA ALA A 220 -16.84 9.63 13.64
C ALA A 220 -17.08 10.36 12.31
N LYS A 221 -17.93 9.82 11.43
CA LYS A 221 -18.30 10.49 10.17
C LYS A 221 -18.97 11.84 10.40
N GLN A 222 -19.82 11.96 11.42
CA GLN A 222 -20.44 13.25 11.78
C GLN A 222 -19.39 14.27 12.24
N ILE A 223 -18.41 13.85 13.06
CA ILE A 223 -17.29 14.70 13.48
C ILE A 223 -16.52 15.21 12.27
N PHE A 224 -16.11 14.35 11.34
CA PHE A 224 -15.38 14.75 10.15
C PHE A 224 -16.18 15.72 9.28
N LYS A 225 -17.46 15.42 9.04
CA LYS A 225 -18.34 16.29 8.23
C LYS A 225 -18.56 17.66 8.85
N SER A 226 -18.74 17.74 10.18
CA SER A 226 -18.87 19.03 10.86
C SER A 226 -17.62 19.92 10.77
N HIS A 227 -16.46 19.31 10.47
CA HIS A 227 -15.19 20.01 10.25
C HIS A 227 -14.86 20.23 8.76
N GLY A 228 -15.81 20.01 7.86
CA GLY A 228 -15.68 20.36 6.45
C GLY A 228 -14.96 19.32 5.57
N TYR A 229 -14.87 18.06 6.03
CA TYR A 229 -14.36 16.95 5.20
C TYR A 229 -15.47 16.37 4.34
N GLY A 230 -15.22 16.23 3.02
CA GLY A 230 -15.92 15.29 2.17
C GLY A 230 -15.35 13.89 2.39
N LEU A 231 -16.21 12.88 2.36
CA LEU A 231 -15.87 11.50 2.74
C LEU A 231 -16.08 10.53 1.59
N THR A 232 -15.09 9.69 1.34
CA THR A 232 -15.24 8.49 0.49
C THR A 232 -15.05 7.25 1.36
N GLU A 233 -16.00 6.33 1.30
CA GLU A 233 -15.94 5.08 2.04
C GLU A 233 -16.02 3.86 1.12
N LYS A 234 -15.15 2.87 1.36
CA LYS A 234 -15.11 1.66 0.55
C LYS A 234 -14.60 0.45 1.31
N VAL A 235 -15.28 -0.68 1.14
CA VAL A 235 -14.72 -1.99 1.50
C VAL A 235 -13.93 -2.53 0.32
N ILE A 236 -12.63 -2.66 0.47
CA ILE A 236 -11.71 -3.13 -0.56
C ILE A 236 -11.27 -4.56 -0.22
N ASN A 237 -11.31 -5.45 -1.21
CA ASN A 237 -10.76 -6.79 -1.09
C ASN A 237 -9.33 -6.81 -1.64
N SER A 238 -8.37 -7.04 -0.78
CA SER A 238 -6.95 -6.91 -1.07
C SER A 238 -6.44 -7.76 -2.24
N CYS A 239 -7.10 -8.89 -2.56
CA CYS A 239 -6.67 -9.73 -3.68
C CYS A 239 -6.80 -9.07 -5.07
N TYR A 240 -7.50 -7.93 -5.15
CA TYR A 240 -7.57 -7.10 -6.36
C TYR A 240 -6.60 -5.89 -6.32
N CYS A 241 -5.79 -5.79 -5.27
CA CYS A 241 -4.85 -4.68 -5.04
C CYS A 241 -3.40 -5.17 -4.91
N GLY A 242 -3.01 -6.22 -5.65
CA GLY A 242 -1.65 -6.76 -5.62
C GLY A 242 -1.29 -7.53 -4.33
N VAL A 243 -2.28 -8.04 -3.59
CA VAL A 243 -2.07 -8.83 -2.38
C VAL A 243 -2.62 -10.25 -2.61
N PRO A 244 -1.85 -11.33 -2.45
CA PRO A 244 -2.30 -12.70 -2.70
C PRO A 244 -3.21 -13.23 -1.56
N GLN A 245 -4.20 -12.43 -1.14
CA GLN A 245 -5.01 -12.71 0.05
C GLN A 245 -6.42 -12.17 -0.09
N THR A 246 -7.42 -13.00 0.14
CA THR A 246 -8.81 -12.56 0.32
C THR A 246 -8.96 -11.94 1.71
N ARG A 247 -8.80 -10.63 1.78
CA ARG A 247 -8.88 -9.82 3.01
C ARG A 247 -9.67 -8.56 2.71
N LYS A 248 -10.87 -8.45 3.25
CA LYS A 248 -11.70 -7.26 3.12
C LYS A 248 -11.35 -6.25 4.22
N ARG A 249 -11.15 -4.99 3.82
CA ARG A 249 -10.88 -3.87 4.72
C ARG A 249 -11.72 -2.67 4.33
N TYR A 250 -12.25 -2.04 5.35
CA TYR A 250 -12.96 -0.78 5.22
C TYR A 250 -11.96 0.37 5.24
N PHE A 251 -12.11 1.29 4.32
CA PHE A 251 -11.39 2.55 4.29
C PHE A 251 -12.39 3.69 4.35
N LEU A 252 -12.13 4.65 5.23
CA LEU A 252 -12.76 5.96 5.25
C LEU A 252 -11.68 6.99 4.91
N ILE A 253 -11.86 7.66 3.79
CA ILE A 253 -10.90 8.64 3.26
C ILE A 253 -11.58 9.98 3.25
N GLY A 254 -10.98 10.97 3.88
CA GLY A 254 -11.50 12.33 3.91
C GLY A 254 -10.55 13.33 3.30
N LYS A 255 -11.13 14.32 2.62
CA LYS A 255 -10.43 15.49 2.10
C LYS A 255 -11.18 16.76 2.44
N MET A 256 -10.43 17.78 2.90
CA MET A 256 -10.95 19.08 3.23
C MET A 256 -11.62 19.75 2.02
N LYS A 257 -12.83 20.30 2.20
CA LYS A 257 -13.57 21.04 1.18
C LYS A 257 -13.91 20.27 -0.09
N GLU A 258 -13.98 18.94 -0.01
CA GLU A 258 -14.50 18.09 -1.09
C GLU A 258 -15.94 17.66 -0.81
N GLU A 259 -16.59 17.13 -1.84
CA GLU A 259 -17.88 16.47 -1.74
C GLU A 259 -17.71 15.00 -1.28
N ASP A 260 -18.80 14.34 -0.89
CA ASP A 260 -18.75 12.91 -0.59
C ASP A 260 -18.47 12.10 -1.88
N ASP A 261 -17.90 10.92 -1.71
CA ASP A 261 -17.58 9.96 -2.78
C ASP A 261 -16.57 10.47 -3.86
N PHE A 262 -15.86 11.57 -3.58
CA PHE A 262 -14.93 12.21 -4.52
C PHE A 262 -13.82 11.32 -5.05
N LEU A 263 -13.45 10.25 -4.33
CA LEU A 263 -12.36 9.32 -4.69
C LEU A 263 -12.86 7.97 -5.22
N ILE A 264 -14.18 7.76 -5.31
CA ILE A 264 -14.75 6.45 -5.59
C ILE A 264 -14.37 5.90 -6.96
N ASP A 265 -14.29 6.77 -7.96
CA ASP A 265 -13.92 6.38 -9.34
C ASP A 265 -12.46 5.95 -9.40
N GLU A 266 -11.53 6.71 -8.78
CA GLU A 266 -10.12 6.32 -8.69
C GLU A 266 -9.93 4.95 -8.03
N ILE A 267 -10.68 4.68 -6.97
CA ILE A 267 -10.62 3.39 -6.29
C ILE A 267 -11.18 2.27 -7.18
N ASN A 268 -12.24 2.49 -7.94
CA ASN A 268 -12.86 1.43 -8.75
C ASN A 268 -12.07 1.13 -10.02
N GLU A 269 -11.57 2.14 -10.70
CA GLU A 269 -10.89 2.02 -12.00
C GLU A 269 -9.53 1.29 -11.91
N ASN A 270 -8.86 1.39 -10.77
CA ASN A 270 -7.53 0.83 -10.58
C ASN A 270 -7.53 -0.59 -9.98
N LEU A 271 -8.68 -1.18 -9.68
CA LEU A 271 -8.76 -2.57 -9.21
C LEU A 271 -8.40 -3.56 -10.30
N SER A 272 -7.61 -4.58 -9.97
CA SER A 272 -7.34 -5.69 -10.89
C SER A 272 -8.65 -6.41 -11.25
N SER A 273 -8.78 -6.85 -12.50
CA SER A 273 -9.93 -7.64 -12.95
C SER A 273 -9.92 -9.08 -12.43
N GLN A 274 -8.76 -9.59 -12.02
CA GLN A 274 -8.57 -10.94 -11.50
C GLN A 274 -7.94 -10.91 -10.11
N PRO A 275 -8.35 -11.82 -9.22
CA PRO A 275 -7.75 -11.93 -7.90
C PRO A 275 -6.34 -12.53 -8.01
N LEU A 276 -5.38 -11.96 -7.30
CA LEU A 276 -4.00 -12.46 -7.26
C LEU A 276 -3.91 -13.72 -6.40
N THR A 277 -3.40 -14.82 -6.97
CA THR A 277 -3.17 -16.06 -6.23
C THR A 277 -1.84 -16.03 -5.47
N VAL A 278 -1.67 -16.95 -4.51
CA VAL A 278 -0.39 -17.09 -3.79
C VAL A 278 0.73 -17.47 -4.75
N PHE A 279 0.43 -18.36 -5.73
CA PHE A 279 1.41 -18.79 -6.73
C PHE A 279 1.83 -17.65 -7.67
N ASP A 280 0.89 -16.82 -8.12
CA ASP A 280 1.21 -15.68 -9.00
C ASP A 280 2.13 -14.67 -8.30
N TYR A 281 2.02 -14.54 -6.97
CA TYR A 281 2.82 -13.59 -6.20
C TYR A 281 4.15 -14.15 -5.72
N MET A 282 4.18 -15.40 -5.24
CA MET A 282 5.36 -16.01 -4.61
C MET A 282 6.09 -16.99 -5.52
N GLY A 283 5.45 -17.45 -6.60
CA GLY A 283 6.01 -18.41 -7.53
C GLY A 283 6.39 -19.73 -6.83
N LYS A 284 7.53 -20.29 -7.21
CA LYS A 284 8.09 -21.54 -6.66
C LYS A 284 8.80 -21.38 -5.30
N GLU A 285 8.85 -20.18 -4.74
CA GLU A 285 9.52 -19.95 -3.45
C GLU A 285 8.80 -20.62 -2.27
N LEU A 286 7.48 -20.82 -2.38
CA LEU A 286 6.73 -21.70 -1.52
C LEU A 286 6.89 -23.14 -2.03
N ASP A 287 7.79 -23.93 -1.48
CA ASP A 287 7.98 -25.36 -1.80
C ASP A 287 6.82 -26.23 -1.27
N ILE A 288 5.59 -25.79 -1.54
CA ILE A 288 4.33 -26.47 -1.20
C ILE A 288 3.24 -26.10 -2.20
N GLU A 289 2.33 -27.02 -2.50
CA GLU A 289 1.13 -26.75 -3.28
C GLU A 289 -0.10 -26.49 -2.42
N TYR A 290 -0.11 -27.06 -1.21
CA TYR A 290 -1.23 -26.96 -0.27
C TYR A 290 -0.70 -26.68 1.13
N TYR A 291 -1.50 -25.91 1.90
CA TYR A 291 -1.16 -25.57 3.27
C TYR A 291 -2.38 -25.60 4.18
N TYR A 292 -2.14 -25.85 5.44
CA TYR A 292 -3.16 -25.82 6.48
C TYR A 292 -3.29 -24.43 7.08
N ARG A 293 -4.52 -23.99 7.25
CA ARG A 293 -4.85 -22.80 8.03
C ARG A 293 -5.89 -23.15 9.07
N HIS A 294 -5.57 -22.95 10.34
CA HIS A 294 -6.48 -23.23 11.46
C HIS A 294 -7.83 -22.52 11.28
N PRO A 295 -8.96 -23.25 11.12
CA PRO A 295 -10.28 -22.67 10.89
C PRO A 295 -10.83 -22.05 12.18
N ARG A 296 -11.78 -21.11 12.06
CA ARG A 296 -12.53 -20.58 13.23
C ARG A 296 -13.56 -21.57 13.76
N SER A 297 -14.04 -22.45 12.90
CA SER A 297 -14.97 -23.51 13.19
C SER A 297 -14.59 -24.71 12.34
N TYR A 298 -14.69 -25.90 12.91
CA TYR A 298 -14.45 -27.16 12.20
C TYR A 298 -15.45 -27.45 11.07
N GLN A 299 -16.53 -26.64 10.95
CA GLN A 299 -17.45 -26.65 9.82
C GLN A 299 -16.90 -25.89 8.58
N ARG A 300 -15.68 -25.41 8.63
CA ARG A 300 -15.04 -24.68 7.52
C ARG A 300 -13.80 -25.40 7.05
N ARG A 301 -13.55 -25.34 5.75
CA ARG A 301 -12.31 -25.87 5.19
C ARG A 301 -11.06 -25.28 5.85
N ALA A 302 -10.01 -26.06 5.91
CA ALA A 302 -8.75 -25.66 6.51
C ALA A 302 -7.54 -25.88 5.59
N ILE A 303 -7.71 -26.62 4.49
CA ILE A 303 -6.64 -26.85 3.51
C ILE A 303 -6.89 -25.96 2.29
N PHE A 304 -5.88 -25.20 1.93
CA PHE A 304 -5.92 -24.21 0.83
C PHE A 304 -4.81 -24.51 -0.17
N SER A 305 -5.07 -24.21 -1.44
CA SER A 305 -4.09 -24.29 -2.51
C SER A 305 -3.34 -22.95 -2.65
N ILE A 306 -2.10 -23.03 -3.15
CA ILE A 306 -1.37 -21.81 -3.58
C ILE A 306 -1.93 -21.21 -4.87
N TYR A 307 -2.69 -21.98 -5.66
CA TYR A 307 -3.36 -21.51 -6.89
C TYR A 307 -4.68 -20.77 -6.63
N GLU A 308 -4.91 -20.37 -5.40
CA GLU A 308 -6.00 -19.47 -5.00
C GLU A 308 -5.45 -18.35 -4.09
N PRO A 309 -6.15 -17.21 -3.94
CA PRO A 309 -5.77 -16.21 -2.95
C PRO A 309 -5.82 -16.82 -1.54
N SER A 310 -4.82 -16.55 -0.72
CA SER A 310 -4.82 -16.99 0.67
C SER A 310 -6.05 -16.46 1.41
N PRO A 311 -6.65 -17.22 2.31
CA PRO A 311 -7.63 -16.65 3.23
C PRO A 311 -6.95 -15.66 4.16
N THR A 312 -7.72 -14.73 4.71
CA THR A 312 -7.23 -13.67 5.63
C THR A 312 -6.22 -14.20 6.66
N ILE A 313 -5.00 -13.69 6.64
CA ILE A 313 -3.97 -13.91 7.67
C ILE A 313 -4.47 -13.30 8.99
N ARG A 314 -4.40 -14.06 10.07
CA ARG A 314 -4.89 -13.67 11.41
C ARG A 314 -3.79 -13.85 12.43
N GLY A 315 -3.90 -13.28 13.63
CA GLY A 315 -2.95 -13.46 14.73
C GLY A 315 -2.76 -14.89 15.25
N VAL A 316 -3.58 -15.84 14.77
CA VAL A 316 -3.54 -17.24 15.18
C VAL A 316 -2.96 -18.10 14.07
N ASN A 317 -1.88 -18.86 14.40
CA ASN A 317 -1.28 -19.88 13.54
C ASN A 317 -1.01 -21.13 14.37
N ARG A 318 -1.71 -22.20 14.06
CA ARG A 318 -1.64 -23.47 14.80
C ARG A 318 -1.30 -24.62 13.86
N PRO A 319 -0.56 -25.66 14.34
CA PRO A 319 -0.30 -26.86 13.57
C PRO A 319 -1.61 -27.59 13.25
N VAL A 320 -1.53 -28.52 12.29
CA VAL A 320 -2.64 -29.42 11.98
C VAL A 320 -2.92 -30.27 13.21
N PRO A 321 -4.13 -30.25 13.79
CA PRO A 321 -4.44 -31.09 14.93
C PRO A 321 -4.56 -32.57 14.53
N LYS A 322 -4.11 -33.47 15.37
CA LYS A 322 -4.24 -34.91 15.10
C LYS A 322 -5.70 -35.37 14.88
N THR A 323 -6.65 -34.63 15.45
CA THR A 323 -8.10 -34.88 15.32
C THR A 323 -8.74 -34.18 14.15
N TYR A 324 -7.96 -33.56 13.24
CA TYR A 324 -8.52 -32.89 12.07
C TYR A 324 -9.26 -33.89 11.19
N ARG A 325 -10.52 -33.58 10.89
CA ARG A 325 -11.33 -34.33 9.93
C ARG A 325 -11.41 -33.53 8.64
N GLN A 326 -11.18 -34.20 7.52
CA GLN A 326 -11.24 -33.57 6.21
C GLN A 326 -12.61 -32.95 5.96
N HIS A 327 -12.57 -31.71 5.47
CA HIS A 327 -13.78 -30.98 5.05
C HIS A 327 -13.97 -31.15 3.53
N PRO A 328 -15.22 -31.28 3.03
CA PRO A 328 -15.48 -31.45 1.59
C PRO A 328 -14.91 -30.31 0.72
N GLY A 329 -14.76 -29.10 1.27
CA GLY A 329 -14.20 -27.95 0.58
C GLY A 329 -12.69 -27.79 0.72
N ASP A 330 -11.96 -28.76 1.30
CA ASP A 330 -10.50 -28.73 1.35
C ASP A 330 -9.90 -28.88 -0.05
N ALA A 331 -8.83 -28.15 -0.34
CA ALA A 331 -8.22 -28.12 -1.66
C ALA A 331 -7.51 -29.43 -2.06
N CYS A 332 -7.17 -30.27 -1.09
CA CYS A 332 -6.63 -31.61 -1.33
C CYS A 332 -6.99 -32.58 -0.19
N HIS A 333 -6.79 -33.88 -0.43
CA HIS A 333 -6.88 -34.86 0.63
C HIS A 333 -5.76 -34.68 1.66
N LEU A 334 -6.02 -35.10 2.90
CA LEU A 334 -5.03 -35.07 3.98
C LEU A 334 -3.75 -35.79 3.54
N LYS A 335 -2.64 -35.07 3.47
CA LYS A 335 -1.33 -35.61 3.10
C LYS A 335 -0.38 -35.49 4.29
N GLU A 336 0.58 -36.41 4.40
CA GLU A 336 1.55 -36.46 5.52
C GLU A 336 2.38 -35.17 5.64
N LYS A 337 2.68 -34.49 4.54
CA LYS A 337 3.51 -33.28 4.49
C LYS A 337 2.73 -31.96 4.61
N LEU A 338 1.45 -32.03 5.00
CA LEU A 338 0.64 -30.82 5.16
C LEU A 338 1.08 -30.02 6.39
N ARG A 339 1.40 -28.76 6.20
CA ARG A 339 1.82 -27.83 7.27
C ARG A 339 1.11 -26.47 7.19
N PRO A 340 1.03 -25.73 8.28
CA PRO A 340 0.67 -24.31 8.20
C PRO A 340 1.80 -23.51 7.55
N LEU A 341 1.45 -22.33 7.04
CA LEU A 341 2.46 -21.36 6.61
C LEU A 341 3.30 -20.92 7.81
N THR A 342 4.59 -20.75 7.61
CA THR A 342 5.49 -20.15 8.60
C THR A 342 5.15 -18.68 8.84
N THR A 343 5.63 -18.10 9.94
CA THR A 343 5.45 -16.68 10.23
C THR A 343 5.99 -15.81 9.10
N ARG A 344 7.13 -16.19 8.52
CA ARG A 344 7.76 -15.47 7.41
C ARG A 344 6.94 -15.56 6.11
N GLU A 345 6.46 -16.73 5.73
CA GLU A 345 5.58 -16.92 4.58
C GLU A 345 4.29 -16.10 4.73
N ARG A 346 3.76 -16.01 5.94
CA ARG A 346 2.58 -15.20 6.24
C ARG A 346 2.84 -13.69 6.11
N SER A 347 4.04 -13.21 6.47
CA SER A 347 4.42 -11.82 6.23
C SER A 347 4.53 -11.52 4.73
N TYR A 348 5.00 -12.46 3.92
CA TYR A 348 5.03 -12.30 2.46
C TYR A 348 3.63 -12.24 1.85
N ILE A 349 2.68 -13.02 2.35
CA ILE A 349 1.25 -12.92 1.93
C ILE A 349 0.64 -11.56 2.33
N GLN A 350 1.12 -10.94 3.41
CA GLN A 350 0.80 -9.55 3.76
C GLN A 350 1.61 -8.53 2.96
N THR A 351 2.39 -9.00 2.01
CA THR A 351 3.24 -8.23 1.10
C THR A 351 4.36 -7.42 1.77
N PHE A 352 4.82 -7.86 2.96
CA PHE A 352 6.05 -7.35 3.54
C PHE A 352 7.25 -7.78 2.68
N PRO A 353 8.25 -6.90 2.49
CA PRO A 353 9.46 -7.24 1.75
C PRO A 353 10.27 -8.32 2.47
N LYS A 354 11.12 -9.02 1.71
CA LYS A 354 11.90 -10.16 2.23
C LYS A 354 12.95 -9.77 3.26
N ASP A 355 13.46 -8.56 3.15
CA ASP A 355 14.44 -7.94 4.03
C ASP A 355 13.80 -7.27 5.25
N PHE A 356 12.47 -7.25 5.37
CA PHE A 356 11.80 -6.68 6.52
C PHE A 356 12.11 -7.47 7.79
N ILE A 357 12.63 -6.79 8.80
CA ILE A 357 13.16 -7.36 10.04
C ILE A 357 12.03 -7.53 11.05
N PHE A 358 11.84 -8.76 11.53
CA PHE A 358 10.83 -9.10 12.53
C PHE A 358 11.48 -9.65 13.81
N PRO A 359 12.03 -8.81 14.70
CA PRO A 359 12.50 -9.25 16.01
C PRO A 359 11.34 -9.57 16.95
N GLY A 360 11.55 -10.53 17.85
CA GLY A 360 10.60 -10.84 18.91
C GLY A 360 10.10 -12.28 18.94
N THR A 361 9.11 -12.51 19.78
CA THR A 361 8.53 -13.85 19.97
C THR A 361 7.58 -14.20 18.83
N LYS A 362 7.50 -15.51 18.52
CA LYS A 362 6.57 -15.99 17.48
C LYS A 362 5.13 -15.52 17.72
N SER A 363 4.66 -15.52 18.96
CA SER A 363 3.29 -15.09 19.30
C SER A 363 3.05 -13.63 18.95
N ASN A 364 3.98 -12.73 19.29
CA ASN A 364 3.89 -11.32 18.99
C ASN A 364 3.94 -11.09 17.46
N LEU A 365 4.86 -11.77 16.77
CA LEU A 365 5.00 -11.67 15.32
C LEU A 365 3.73 -12.15 14.59
N GLU A 366 3.18 -13.30 14.98
CA GLU A 366 1.92 -13.80 14.40
C GLU A 366 0.76 -12.82 14.62
N GLN A 367 0.70 -12.20 15.81
CA GLN A 367 -0.33 -11.22 16.13
C GLN A 367 -0.19 -9.95 15.30
N MET A 368 1.03 -9.36 15.22
CA MET A 368 1.24 -8.10 14.49
C MET A 368 1.09 -8.28 12.99
N ILE A 369 1.60 -9.39 12.41
CA ILE A 369 1.43 -9.70 10.99
C ILE A 369 -0.07 -9.90 10.67
N GLY A 370 -0.81 -10.56 11.57
CA GLY A 370 -2.26 -10.74 11.41
C GLY A 370 -3.06 -9.44 11.47
N ASN A 371 -2.62 -8.48 12.27
CA ASN A 371 -3.26 -7.17 12.44
C ASN A 371 -2.89 -6.21 11.32
N ALA A 372 -1.68 -6.31 10.77
CA ALA A 372 -1.15 -5.36 9.80
C ALA A 372 -2.08 -5.18 8.57
N VAL A 373 -2.13 -3.95 8.09
CA VAL A 373 -2.64 -3.65 6.75
C VAL A 373 -1.66 -4.22 5.74
N PRO A 374 -2.08 -5.00 4.75
CA PRO A 374 -1.19 -5.46 3.68
C PRO A 374 -0.56 -4.27 2.96
N ILE A 375 0.75 -4.33 2.73
CA ILE A 375 1.51 -3.18 2.22
C ILE A 375 1.01 -2.74 0.84
N ASN A 376 0.76 -3.69 -0.06
CA ASN A 376 0.27 -3.36 -1.40
C ASN A 376 -1.18 -2.82 -1.37
N LEU A 377 -2.00 -3.20 -0.40
CA LEU A 377 -3.33 -2.60 -0.22
C LEU A 377 -3.23 -1.14 0.24
N ALA A 378 -2.35 -0.85 1.20
CA ALA A 378 -2.09 0.52 1.66
C ALA A 378 -1.48 1.38 0.54
N ARG A 379 -0.51 0.82 -0.21
CA ARG A 379 0.07 1.46 -1.40
C ARG A 379 -1.00 1.78 -2.44
N TYR A 380 -1.89 0.85 -2.71
CA TYR A 380 -3.00 1.03 -3.65
C TYR A 380 -3.87 2.25 -3.27
N VAL A 381 -4.26 2.35 -2.01
CA VAL A 381 -5.05 3.51 -1.53
C VAL A 381 -4.26 4.81 -1.64
N GLY A 382 -2.98 4.81 -1.25
CA GLY A 382 -2.10 5.96 -1.42
C GLY A 382 -1.97 6.39 -2.89
N GLN A 383 -1.85 5.44 -3.81
CA GLN A 383 -1.76 5.73 -5.25
C GLN A 383 -3.06 6.36 -5.78
N CYS A 384 -4.24 5.90 -5.35
CA CYS A 384 -5.52 6.52 -5.72
C CYS A 384 -5.57 8.00 -5.28
N ILE A 385 -5.08 8.31 -4.07
CA ILE A 385 -5.00 9.70 -3.58
C ILE A 385 -4.09 10.56 -4.45
N LEU A 386 -2.88 10.07 -4.76
CA LEU A 386 -1.94 10.81 -5.61
C LEU A 386 -2.47 11.01 -7.03
N ASN A 387 -3.09 9.98 -7.62
CA ASN A 387 -3.70 10.10 -8.94
C ASN A 387 -4.83 11.14 -8.98
N TYR A 388 -5.65 11.18 -7.92
CA TYR A 388 -6.71 12.19 -7.78
C TYR A 388 -6.13 13.61 -7.75
N GLU A 389 -5.08 13.86 -6.96
CA GLU A 389 -4.43 15.17 -6.88
C GLU A 389 -3.86 15.59 -8.24
N LEU A 390 -3.17 14.69 -8.92
CA LEU A 390 -2.60 14.95 -10.24
C LEU A 390 -3.66 15.31 -11.28
N LYS A 391 -4.80 14.58 -11.30
CA LYS A 391 -5.91 14.91 -12.21
C LYS A 391 -6.50 16.29 -11.92
N LYS A 392 -6.55 16.68 -10.65
CA LYS A 392 -7.08 17.98 -10.22
C LYS A 392 -6.14 19.13 -10.60
N GLU A 393 -4.84 18.97 -10.39
CA GLU A 393 -3.81 19.94 -10.79
C GLU A 393 -3.85 20.19 -12.30
N ASN A 394 -3.90 19.12 -13.10
CA ASN A 394 -3.98 19.20 -14.54
C ASN A 394 -5.24 19.97 -15.01
N LYS A 395 -6.42 19.67 -14.43
CA LYS A 395 -7.66 20.41 -14.74
C LYS A 395 -7.57 21.90 -14.42
N THR A 396 -6.90 22.26 -13.33
CA THR A 396 -6.72 23.66 -12.92
C THR A 396 -5.79 24.39 -13.89
N THR A 397 -4.68 23.76 -14.27
CA THR A 397 -3.73 24.31 -15.26
C THR A 397 -4.37 24.53 -16.61
N TYR A 398 -5.17 23.57 -17.11
CA TYR A 398 -5.91 23.74 -18.38
C TYR A 398 -6.92 24.89 -18.33
N ARG A 399 -7.64 25.07 -17.22
CA ARG A 399 -8.57 26.19 -17.06
C ARG A 399 -7.87 27.55 -17.03
N GLN A 400 -6.71 27.64 -16.38
CA GLN A 400 -5.92 28.88 -16.37
C GLN A 400 -5.40 29.23 -17.78
N LEU A 401 -4.91 28.26 -18.53
CA LEU A 401 -4.44 28.47 -19.90
C LEU A 401 -5.57 28.94 -20.84
N GLN A 402 -6.81 28.46 -20.64
CA GLN A 402 -7.96 28.92 -21.42
C GLN A 402 -8.44 30.34 -21.06
N LEU A 403 -8.11 30.86 -19.86
CA LEU A 403 -8.45 32.22 -19.45
C LEU A 403 -7.45 33.26 -20.02
N PHE A 404 -6.31 32.82 -20.53
CA PHE A 404 -5.27 33.67 -21.10
C PHE A 404 -5.13 33.53 -22.64
N SER A 405 -5.95 32.68 -23.25
CA SER A 405 -6.08 32.52 -24.71
C SER A 405 -7.32 33.25 -25.23
#